data_a8fb9f1ed6ef5acd1dab1a4f6302b043
#
_entry.id   a8fb9f1ed6ef5acd1dab1a4f6302b043
#
_cell.length_a   1.000
_cell.length_b   1.000
_cell.length_c   1.000
_cell.angle_alpha   90.00
_cell.angle_beta   90.00
_cell.angle_gamma   90.00
#
_symmetry.space_group_name_H-M   'P 1'
#
loop_
_entity.id
_entity.type
_entity.pdbx_description
1 polymer ?
#
loop_
_entity_poly.entity_id
_entity_poly.type
_entity_poly.pdbx_seq_one_letter_code
_entity_poly.pdbx_strand_id
1 'polypeptide(L)'
;MNPPKAATEPGTLSHRQVLTILSGLMLGMLLAALDQTIVATALPSIVGDLHGLNHIAWVTTAYLLASTVTTPLWGKLGDLFGRKYLFQASIVIFLVGSALSGLSRSMVELIIFRGVQGLGAGGLMVLAQASIADIVPPRERGQYQG
;
A
#
# COMPACT_ATOMS: atom_id res chain seq x y z
N MET A 1 46.86 24.69 17.26
CA MET A 1 45.45 24.64 17.68
C MET A 1 44.62 24.35 16.44
N ASN A 2 44.36 23.05 16.21
CA ASN A 2 43.58 22.64 15.04
C ASN A 2 42.08 22.88 15.33
N PRO A 3 41.29 23.44 14.39
CA PRO A 3 39.84 23.54 14.56
C PRO A 3 39.22 22.15 14.58
N PRO A 4 38.17 21.92 15.38
CA PRO A 4 37.52 20.64 15.44
C PRO A 4 36.92 20.32 14.07
N LYS A 5 37.21 19.08 13.57
CA LYS A 5 36.54 18.52 12.40
C LYS A 5 35.05 18.63 12.62
N ALA A 6 34.37 19.37 11.71
CA ALA A 6 32.92 19.39 11.63
C ALA A 6 32.43 17.94 11.61
N ALA A 7 31.64 17.56 12.60
CA ALA A 7 30.92 16.32 12.59
C ALA A 7 30.02 16.33 11.34
N THR A 8 30.26 15.38 10.44
CA THR A 8 29.39 15.10 9.32
C THR A 8 28.01 14.79 9.89
N GLU A 9 27.11 15.76 9.80
CA GLU A 9 25.69 15.55 10.06
C GLU A 9 25.20 14.33 9.27
N PRO A 10 24.47 13.38 9.89
CA PRO A 10 23.90 12.24 9.14
C PRO A 10 23.00 12.81 8.06
N GLY A 11 23.32 12.47 6.80
CA GLY A 11 22.89 13.07 5.55
C GLY A 11 21.45 13.52 5.52
N THR A 12 21.25 14.82 5.50
CA THR A 12 19.98 15.44 5.09
C THR A 12 19.71 15.02 3.65
N LEU A 13 18.62 14.29 3.43
CA LEU A 13 18.20 13.90 2.08
C LEU A 13 18.09 15.16 1.21
N SER A 14 18.66 15.12 0.01
CA SER A 14 18.49 16.20 -0.95
C SER A 14 16.99 16.36 -1.27
N HIS A 15 16.54 17.59 -1.50
CA HIS A 15 15.16 17.90 -1.87
C HIS A 15 14.66 17.03 -3.03
N ARG A 16 15.52 16.75 -4.02
CA ARG A 16 15.20 15.83 -5.14
C ARG A 16 14.97 14.39 -4.66
N GLN A 17 15.77 13.91 -3.71
CA GLN A 17 15.61 12.56 -3.14
C GLN A 17 14.29 12.45 -2.36
N VAL A 18 13.96 13.46 -1.58
CA VAL A 18 12.68 13.54 -0.85
C VAL A 18 11.51 13.48 -1.84
N LEU A 19 11.52 14.29 -2.89
CA LEU A 19 10.47 14.31 -3.91
C LEU A 19 10.34 12.97 -4.63
N THR A 20 11.46 12.31 -4.97
CA THR A 20 11.43 11.01 -5.64
C THR A 20 10.83 9.92 -4.73
N ILE A 21 11.19 9.92 -3.45
CA ILE A 21 10.63 8.96 -2.48
C ILE A 21 9.14 9.23 -2.29
N LEU A 22 8.75 10.48 -2.07
CA LEU A 22 7.35 10.88 -1.90
C LEU A 22 6.49 10.50 -3.12
N SER A 23 6.98 10.78 -4.34
CA SER A 23 6.24 10.40 -5.55
C SER A 23 6.02 8.89 -5.66
N GLY A 24 7.03 8.08 -5.32
CA GLY A 24 6.90 6.62 -5.29
C GLY A 24 5.88 6.13 -4.26
N LEU A 25 5.88 6.73 -3.06
CA LEU A 25 4.91 6.40 -2.01
C LEU A 25 3.49 6.80 -2.42
N MET A 26 3.32 7.99 -2.98
CA MET A 26 2.02 8.49 -3.45
C MET A 26 1.47 7.65 -4.60
N LEU A 27 2.32 7.22 -5.54
CA LEU A 27 1.92 6.30 -6.62
C LEU A 27 1.43 4.95 -6.07
N GLY A 28 2.08 4.41 -5.03
CA GLY A 28 1.62 3.19 -4.37
C GLY A 28 0.26 3.35 -3.70
N MET A 29 0.03 4.47 -3.02
CA MET A 29 -1.28 4.80 -2.42
C MET A 29 -2.35 5.02 -3.50
N LEU A 30 -2.02 5.71 -4.59
CA LEU A 30 -2.90 5.94 -5.72
C LEU A 30 -3.29 4.60 -6.38
N LEU A 31 -2.34 3.68 -6.55
CA LEU A 31 -2.59 2.35 -7.08
C LEU A 31 -3.66 1.61 -6.26
N ALA A 32 -3.54 1.62 -4.93
CA ALA A 32 -4.51 1.00 -4.04
C ALA A 32 -5.88 1.69 -4.09
N ALA A 33 -5.92 3.02 -4.21
CA ALA A 33 -7.16 3.78 -4.31
C ALA A 33 -7.88 3.55 -5.65
N LEU A 34 -7.14 3.52 -6.76
CA LEU A 34 -7.68 3.23 -8.08
C LEU A 34 -8.26 1.82 -8.14
N ASP A 35 -7.58 0.83 -7.57
CA ASP A 35 -8.07 -0.54 -7.51
C ASP A 35 -9.43 -0.62 -6.83
N GLN A 36 -9.61 0.03 -5.69
CA GLN A 36 -10.88 0.10 -4.98
C GLN A 36 -12.00 0.68 -5.85
N THR A 37 -11.69 1.75 -6.57
CA THR A 37 -12.66 2.43 -7.44
C THR A 37 -13.03 1.56 -8.66
N ILE A 38 -12.02 0.97 -9.31
CA ILE A 38 -12.21 0.10 -10.48
C ILE A 38 -13.03 -1.12 -10.11
N VAL A 39 -12.71 -1.77 -8.99
CA VAL A 39 -13.45 -2.94 -8.53
C VAL A 39 -14.89 -2.58 -8.18
N ALA A 40 -15.12 -1.47 -7.49
CA ALA A 40 -16.48 -1.03 -7.15
C ALA A 40 -17.36 -0.80 -8.40
N THR A 41 -16.79 -0.26 -9.48
CA THR A 41 -17.50 -0.01 -10.73
C THR A 41 -17.67 -1.27 -11.60
N ALA A 42 -16.68 -2.16 -11.62
CA ALA A 42 -16.70 -3.38 -12.42
C ALA A 42 -17.46 -4.54 -11.74
N LEU A 43 -17.64 -4.48 -10.42
CA LEU A 43 -18.20 -5.58 -9.62
C LEU A 43 -19.55 -6.08 -10.11
N PRO A 44 -20.52 -5.25 -10.53
CA PRO A 44 -21.80 -5.73 -11.05
C PRO A 44 -21.63 -6.61 -12.29
N SER A 45 -20.75 -6.24 -13.22
CA SER A 45 -20.48 -7.01 -14.44
C SER A 45 -19.77 -8.32 -14.11
N ILE A 46 -18.74 -8.29 -13.25
CA ILE A 46 -18.00 -9.48 -12.81
C ILE A 46 -18.93 -10.49 -12.13
N VAL A 47 -19.84 -10.02 -11.30
CA VAL A 47 -20.79 -10.87 -10.59
C VAL A 47 -21.81 -11.49 -11.56
N GLY A 48 -22.21 -10.76 -12.59
CA GLY A 48 -23.05 -11.30 -13.66
C GLY A 48 -22.38 -12.47 -14.38
N ASP A 49 -21.12 -12.31 -14.75
CA ASP A 49 -20.34 -13.32 -15.47
C ASP A 49 -20.02 -14.56 -14.60
N LEU A 50 -19.72 -14.36 -13.33
CA LEU A 50 -19.35 -15.42 -12.38
C LEU A 50 -20.55 -16.04 -11.63
N HIS A 51 -21.79 -15.61 -11.93
CA HIS A 51 -23.04 -16.11 -11.32
C HIS A 51 -23.05 -16.09 -9.78
N GLY A 52 -22.42 -15.06 -9.18
CA GLY A 52 -22.10 -15.01 -7.74
C GLY A 52 -22.82 -13.92 -6.94
N LEU A 53 -24.08 -13.56 -7.27
CA LEU A 53 -24.83 -12.47 -6.62
C LEU A 53 -24.85 -12.56 -5.08
N ASN A 54 -24.96 -13.77 -4.53
CA ASN A 54 -25.02 -14.00 -3.08
C ASN A 54 -23.68 -13.74 -2.37
N HIS A 55 -22.57 -13.61 -3.11
CA HIS A 55 -21.22 -13.47 -2.57
C HIS A 55 -20.58 -12.11 -2.87
N ILE A 56 -21.32 -11.19 -3.47
CA ILE A 56 -20.81 -9.88 -3.90
C ILE A 56 -20.15 -9.09 -2.77
N ALA A 57 -20.76 -9.09 -1.59
CA ALA A 57 -20.24 -8.39 -0.42
C ALA A 57 -18.88 -8.95 0.05
N TRP A 58 -18.65 -10.26 -0.14
CA TRP A 58 -17.42 -10.90 0.29
C TRP A 58 -16.20 -10.47 -0.49
N VAL A 59 -16.35 -10.05 -1.73
CA VAL A 59 -15.25 -9.54 -2.58
C VAL A 59 -14.61 -8.30 -1.93
N THR A 60 -15.42 -7.36 -1.48
CA THR A 60 -14.95 -6.17 -0.78
C THR A 60 -14.54 -6.47 0.67
N THR A 61 -15.33 -7.29 1.38
CA THR A 61 -15.07 -7.63 2.78
C THR A 61 -13.75 -8.38 2.95
N ALA A 62 -13.44 -9.35 2.10
CA ALA A 62 -12.19 -10.10 2.15
C ALA A 62 -10.97 -9.18 2.00
N TYR A 63 -11.02 -8.23 1.08
CA TYR A 63 -9.97 -7.23 0.89
C TYR A 63 -9.83 -6.32 2.12
N LEU A 64 -10.92 -5.74 2.60
CA LEU A 64 -10.90 -4.83 3.75
C LEU A 64 -10.44 -5.54 5.03
N LEU A 65 -10.94 -6.75 5.27
CA LEU A 65 -10.55 -7.54 6.43
C LEU A 65 -9.06 -7.87 6.41
N ALA A 66 -8.56 -8.38 5.28
CA ALA A 66 -7.15 -8.71 5.12
C ALA A 66 -6.26 -7.47 5.28
N SER A 67 -6.61 -6.33 4.68
CA SER A 67 -5.84 -5.10 4.80
C SER A 67 -5.83 -4.56 6.23
N THR A 68 -6.97 -4.54 6.90
CA THR A 68 -7.10 -4.02 8.26
C THR A 68 -6.31 -4.87 9.27
N VAL A 69 -6.44 -6.20 9.20
CA VAL A 69 -5.74 -7.13 10.11
C VAL A 69 -4.23 -7.07 9.92
N THR A 70 -3.75 -6.89 8.69
CA THR A 70 -2.31 -6.88 8.39
C THR A 70 -1.64 -5.52 8.57
N THR A 71 -2.39 -4.42 8.60
CA THR A 71 -1.86 -3.07 8.80
C THR A 71 -0.92 -2.95 10.02
N PRO A 72 -1.29 -3.39 11.25
CA PRO A 72 -0.38 -3.30 12.39
C PRO A 72 0.84 -4.22 12.27
N LEU A 73 0.71 -5.36 11.58
CA LEU A 73 1.83 -6.26 11.32
C LEU A 73 2.86 -5.60 10.39
N TRP A 74 2.40 -4.98 9.30
CA TRP A 74 3.26 -4.24 8.38
C TRP A 74 3.96 -3.06 9.05
N GLY A 75 3.27 -2.33 9.92
CA GLY A 75 3.87 -1.25 10.70
C GLY A 75 5.03 -1.75 11.56
N LYS A 76 4.78 -2.78 12.38
CA LYS A 76 5.80 -3.36 13.25
C LYS A 76 6.98 -3.95 12.46
N LEU A 77 6.71 -4.70 11.40
CA LEU A 77 7.76 -5.24 10.55
C LEU A 77 8.56 -4.14 9.85
N GLY A 78 7.90 -3.03 9.43
CA GLY A 78 8.54 -1.87 8.85
C GLY A 78 9.56 -1.22 9.78
N ASP A 79 9.23 -1.15 11.07
CA ASP A 79 10.13 -0.60 12.08
C ASP A 79 11.32 -1.53 12.38
N LEU A 80 11.13 -2.86 12.29
CA LEU A 80 12.17 -3.86 12.57
C LEU A 80 13.12 -4.10 11.39
N PHE A 81 12.60 -4.23 10.18
CA PHE A 81 13.34 -4.67 8.99
C PHE A 81 13.59 -3.57 7.96
N GLY A 82 13.06 -2.37 8.21
CA GLY A 82 13.19 -1.23 7.31
C GLY A 82 12.01 -1.08 6.34
N ARG A 83 11.48 0.13 6.27
CA ARG A 83 10.23 0.44 5.55
C ARG A 83 10.33 0.27 4.05
N LYS A 84 11.50 0.54 3.44
CA LYS A 84 11.71 0.46 2.00
C LYS A 84 11.46 -0.94 1.44
N TYR A 85 12.07 -1.96 2.04
CA TYR A 85 11.95 -3.34 1.54
C TYR A 85 10.55 -3.89 1.73
N LEU A 86 9.92 -3.56 2.86
CA LEU A 86 8.56 -4.01 3.14
C LEU A 86 7.53 -3.28 2.29
N PHE A 87 7.74 -2.02 1.96
CA PHE A 87 6.90 -1.30 1.01
C PHE A 87 6.97 -1.93 -0.39
N GLN A 88 8.16 -2.30 -0.86
CA GLN A 88 8.32 -3.02 -2.12
C GLN A 88 7.65 -4.40 -2.08
N ALA A 89 7.79 -5.15 -0.98
CA ALA A 89 7.13 -6.43 -0.81
C ALA A 89 5.60 -6.28 -0.83
N SER A 90 5.05 -5.26 -0.18
CA SER A 90 3.61 -4.99 -0.20
C SER A 90 3.09 -4.64 -1.59
N ILE A 91 3.87 -3.90 -2.42
CA ILE A 91 3.55 -3.65 -3.83
C ILE A 91 3.48 -4.98 -4.61
N VAL A 92 4.48 -5.84 -4.44
CA VAL A 92 4.51 -7.13 -5.15
C VAL A 92 3.31 -8.00 -4.78
N ILE A 93 3.00 -8.13 -3.48
CA ILE A 93 1.84 -8.90 -3.01
C ILE A 93 0.54 -8.30 -3.58
N PHE A 94 0.41 -6.99 -3.56
CA PHE A 94 -0.75 -6.28 -4.11
C PHE A 94 -0.92 -6.56 -5.62
N LEU A 95 0.14 -6.41 -6.41
CA LEU A 95 0.11 -6.63 -7.86
C LEU A 95 -0.17 -8.09 -8.22
N VAL A 96 0.44 -9.04 -7.49
CA VAL A 96 0.15 -10.47 -7.67
C VAL A 96 -1.31 -10.76 -7.37
N GLY A 97 -1.83 -10.28 -6.24
CA GLY A 97 -3.25 -10.41 -5.89
C GLY A 97 -4.18 -9.79 -6.94
N SER A 98 -3.82 -8.61 -7.46
CA SER A 98 -4.57 -7.93 -8.53
C SER A 98 -4.58 -8.75 -9.83
N ALA A 99 -3.43 -9.23 -10.28
CA ALA A 99 -3.33 -10.06 -11.47
C ALA A 99 -4.13 -11.36 -11.34
N LEU A 100 -4.03 -12.04 -10.20
CA LEU A 100 -4.80 -13.25 -9.91
C LEU A 100 -6.31 -12.96 -9.86
N SER A 101 -6.73 -11.84 -9.29
CA SER A 101 -8.14 -11.40 -9.29
C SER A 101 -8.67 -11.22 -10.71
N GLY A 102 -7.87 -10.65 -11.61
CA GLY A 102 -8.24 -10.50 -13.02
C GLY A 102 -8.30 -11.82 -13.80
N LEU A 103 -7.64 -12.86 -13.31
CA LEU A 103 -7.64 -14.20 -13.91
C LEU A 103 -8.65 -15.16 -13.25
N SER A 104 -9.39 -14.72 -12.25
CA SER A 104 -10.35 -15.56 -11.53
C SER A 104 -11.47 -16.07 -12.45
N ARG A 105 -11.82 -17.34 -12.28
CA ARG A 105 -12.87 -18.04 -13.04
C ARG A 105 -14.10 -18.37 -12.21
N SER A 106 -14.05 -18.09 -10.91
CA SER A 106 -15.14 -18.28 -9.97
C SER A 106 -15.16 -17.18 -8.91
N MET A 107 -16.35 -16.97 -8.29
CA MET A 107 -16.48 -16.00 -7.19
C MET A 107 -15.59 -16.35 -5.99
N VAL A 108 -15.41 -17.63 -5.70
CA VAL A 108 -14.57 -18.08 -4.59
C VAL A 108 -13.10 -17.73 -4.84
N GLU A 109 -12.60 -17.97 -6.05
CA GLU A 109 -11.24 -17.57 -6.44
C GLU A 109 -11.07 -16.06 -6.34
N LEU A 110 -12.03 -15.28 -6.85
CA LEU A 110 -12.00 -13.83 -6.76
C LEU A 110 -11.91 -13.35 -5.32
N ILE A 111 -12.73 -13.89 -4.41
CA ILE A 111 -12.72 -13.55 -2.99
C ILE A 111 -11.37 -13.85 -2.34
N ILE A 112 -10.79 -15.03 -2.61
CA ILE A 112 -9.48 -15.42 -2.08
C ILE A 112 -8.39 -14.49 -2.60
N PHE A 113 -8.36 -14.21 -3.89
CA PHE A 113 -7.35 -13.33 -4.49
C PHE A 113 -7.50 -11.87 -4.04
N ARG A 114 -8.73 -11.41 -3.80
CA ARG A 114 -8.99 -10.12 -3.15
C ARG A 114 -8.46 -10.09 -1.71
N GLY A 115 -8.56 -11.19 -0.98
CA GLY A 115 -7.92 -11.33 0.33
C GLY A 115 -6.39 -11.19 0.24
N VAL A 116 -5.75 -11.90 -0.69
CA VAL A 116 -4.30 -11.78 -0.94
C VAL A 116 -3.91 -10.34 -1.31
N GLN A 117 -4.66 -9.70 -2.18
CA GLN A 117 -4.45 -8.31 -2.58
C GLN A 117 -4.59 -7.35 -1.38
N GLY A 118 -5.56 -7.59 -0.50
CA GLY A 118 -5.75 -6.86 0.75
C GLY A 118 -4.55 -6.93 1.68
N LEU A 119 -3.86 -8.08 1.77
CA LEU A 119 -2.62 -8.21 2.54
C LEU A 119 -1.57 -7.17 2.09
N GLY A 120 -1.38 -7.01 0.78
CA GLY A 120 -0.48 -6.00 0.21
C GLY A 120 -0.97 -4.58 0.45
N ALA A 121 -2.28 -4.33 0.29
CA ALA A 121 -2.89 -3.01 0.47
C ALA A 121 -2.69 -2.43 1.88
N GLY A 122 -2.81 -3.27 2.93
CA GLY A 122 -2.52 -2.87 4.30
C GLY A 122 -1.09 -2.37 4.48
N GLY A 123 -0.12 -3.03 3.83
CA GLY A 123 1.28 -2.61 3.80
C GLY A 123 1.50 -1.30 3.05
N LEU A 124 0.89 -1.17 1.86
CA LEU A 124 1.01 0.05 1.05
C LEU A 124 0.59 1.30 1.83
N MET A 125 -0.55 1.25 2.50
CA MET A 125 -1.08 2.40 3.23
C MET A 125 -0.24 2.75 4.45
N VAL A 126 0.03 1.79 5.34
CA VAL A 126 0.72 2.08 6.61
C VAL A 126 2.19 2.41 6.41
N LEU A 127 2.88 1.72 5.50
CA LEU A 127 4.29 1.97 5.25
C LEU A 127 4.53 3.27 4.49
N ALA A 128 3.61 3.66 3.58
CA ALA A 128 3.67 4.97 2.94
C ALA A 128 3.51 6.09 3.97
N GLN A 129 2.47 6.04 4.80
CA GLN A 129 2.24 7.04 5.85
C GLN A 129 3.39 7.13 6.85
N ALA A 130 3.91 5.98 7.29
CA ALA A 130 5.06 5.91 8.19
C ALA A 130 6.32 6.49 7.54
N SER A 131 6.58 6.19 6.27
CA SER A 131 7.73 6.74 5.53
C SER A 131 7.62 8.25 5.32
N ILE A 132 6.44 8.77 5.02
CA ILE A 132 6.19 10.21 4.92
C ILE A 132 6.46 10.88 6.28
N ALA A 133 6.00 10.24 7.38
CA ALA A 133 6.21 10.76 8.71
C ALA A 133 7.68 10.86 9.13
N ASP A 134 8.56 10.00 8.58
CA ASP A 134 10.00 10.05 8.84
C ASP A 134 10.72 11.14 8.04
N ILE A 135 10.22 11.44 6.83
CA ILE A 135 10.90 12.31 5.86
C ILE A 135 10.41 13.76 5.98
N VAL A 136 9.12 13.95 6.33
CA VAL A 136 8.46 15.26 6.33
C VAL A 136 8.23 15.75 7.75
N PRO A 137 8.69 16.98 8.11
CA PRO A 137 8.42 17.59 9.40
C PRO A 137 6.92 17.67 9.70
N PRO A 138 6.48 17.55 10.97
CA PRO A 138 5.06 17.52 11.34
C PRO A 138 4.22 18.69 10.80
N ARG A 139 4.84 19.86 10.66
CA ARG A 139 4.17 21.10 10.18
C ARG A 139 3.82 21.07 8.70
N GLU A 140 4.53 20.26 7.91
CA GLU A 140 4.40 20.20 6.45
C GLU A 140 3.62 18.99 5.97
N ARG A 141 3.34 18.01 6.85
CA ARG A 141 2.65 16.75 6.49
C ARG A 141 1.29 16.96 5.87
N GLY A 142 0.53 17.97 6.34
CA GLY A 142 -0.79 18.28 5.80
C GLY A 142 -0.79 18.68 4.32
N GLN A 143 0.32 19.23 3.81
CA GLN A 143 0.46 19.60 2.39
C GLN A 143 0.69 18.39 1.48
N TYR A 144 1.21 17.28 2.04
CA TYR A 144 1.54 16.06 1.29
C TYR A 144 0.55 14.92 1.49
N GLN A 145 -0.35 15.02 2.48
CA GLN A 145 -1.35 13.99 2.80
C GLN A 145 -2.80 14.45 2.52
N GLY A 146 -3.00 15.70 2.21
CA GLY A 146 -4.28 16.29 1.78
C GLY A 146 -4.34 16.34 0.27
#